data_fe309dd591a5b57d38143e711a940997
#
_entry.id   fe309dd591a5b57d38143e711a940997
#
_cell.length_a   1.000
_cell.length_b   1.000
_cell.length_c   1.000
_cell.angle_alpha   90.00
_cell.angle_beta   90.00
_cell.angle_gamma   90.00
#
_symmetry.space_group_name_H-M   'P 1'
#
loop_
_entity.id
_entity.type
_entity.pdbx_description
1 polymer ?
#
loop_
_entity_poly.entity_id
_entity_poly.type
_entity_poly.pdbx_seq_one_letter_code
_entity_poly.pdbx_strand_id
1 'polypeptide(L)'
;MRSTLKSLITAVALAGAASAQAATVHIYNWSEYIGENTLEAFEKETGIQPVYDVFDSNETLEGKLLAGRSGYDVVVPTNHFLGKQIRAGAFQKLDKSKLSNWDNLDPALLKQLERNDPGNAYGVPYLWGTNGIGYNVEKVKAALGVDKIDSWAMVFEPENIKKLSSCGVAFLDSADEMIPAMLNYLGLDPNSENPADYRKAEAKLMEVRPYVRYFHSSKYISDLANGNICVAAGYSGDVFQAAARAEEAGKGIEIAYSIPKEGGNLWFDMLAIPADSGNVEQAHAFINYLLRPEVIAAVSDYVGYANPNLKAGELMDQEVRQDPSVYPPQDVLDRLYVSAELPPKIQRLMTRSWTKVKSGQ
;
A
#
# COMPACT_ATOMS: atom_id res chain seq x y z
N MET A 1 -52.29 72.30 22.00
CA MET A 1 -51.65 71.24 22.81
C MET A 1 -51.07 70.21 21.86
N ARG A 2 -49.74 70.19 21.68
CA ARG A 2 -49.05 69.29 20.77
C ARG A 2 -48.47 68.13 21.57
N SER A 3 -48.94 66.90 21.27
CA SER A 3 -48.44 65.64 21.82
C SER A 3 -47.34 65.12 20.88
N THR A 4 -46.13 65.02 21.37
CA THR A 4 -44.95 64.44 20.66
C THR A 4 -44.87 62.95 20.98
N LEU A 5 -45.12 62.12 19.99
CA LEU A 5 -44.96 60.65 20.03
C LEU A 5 -43.45 60.33 19.80
N LYS A 6 -42.75 59.80 20.81
CA LYS A 6 -41.39 59.33 20.69
C LYS A 6 -41.41 57.86 20.26
N SER A 7 -41.04 57.58 19.03
CA SER A 7 -40.83 56.22 18.48
C SER A 7 -39.49 55.70 19.01
N LEU A 8 -39.56 54.62 19.77
CA LEU A 8 -38.40 53.83 20.23
C LEU A 8 -38.09 52.79 19.13
N ILE A 9 -37.00 52.97 18.40
CA ILE A 9 -36.49 51.97 17.48
C ILE A 9 -35.58 51.01 18.26
N THR A 10 -36.08 49.76 18.49
CA THR A 10 -35.32 48.68 19.07
C THR A 10 -34.54 48.00 17.93
N ALA A 11 -33.21 48.23 17.85
CA ALA A 11 -32.34 47.52 16.93
C ALA A 11 -32.12 46.10 17.49
N VAL A 12 -32.70 45.10 16.86
CA VAL A 12 -32.41 43.69 17.11
C VAL A 12 -31.14 43.34 16.35
N ALA A 13 -30.03 43.21 17.08
CA ALA A 13 -28.79 42.67 16.52
C ALA A 13 -28.97 41.16 16.31
N LEU A 14 -29.21 40.71 15.08
CA LEU A 14 -29.06 39.32 14.69
C LEU A 14 -27.56 38.99 14.72
N ALA A 15 -27.10 38.39 15.83
CA ALA A 15 -25.86 37.68 15.86
C ALA A 15 -26.02 36.41 15.00
N GLY A 16 -25.59 36.48 13.76
CA GLY A 16 -25.48 35.32 12.88
C GLY A 16 -24.42 34.39 13.50
N ALA A 17 -24.86 33.34 14.16
CA ALA A 17 -23.98 32.20 14.43
C ALA A 17 -23.62 31.60 13.08
N ALA A 18 -22.48 31.98 12.51
CA ALA A 18 -21.85 31.21 11.46
C ALA A 18 -21.56 29.84 12.07
N SER A 19 -22.36 28.85 11.73
CA SER A 19 -22.00 27.45 11.99
C SER A 19 -20.66 27.24 11.28
N ALA A 20 -19.57 27.19 12.02
CA ALA A 20 -18.29 26.77 11.52
C ALA A 20 -18.49 25.34 11.04
N GLN A 21 -18.54 25.17 9.73
CA GLN A 21 -18.57 23.83 9.13
C GLN A 21 -17.29 23.16 9.58
N ALA A 22 -17.39 21.98 10.18
CA ALA A 22 -16.22 21.25 10.63
C ALA A 22 -15.28 21.08 9.43
N ALA A 23 -14.00 21.39 9.63
CA ALA A 23 -13.00 21.16 8.61
C ALA A 23 -12.93 19.66 8.30
N THR A 24 -12.87 19.28 7.02
CA THR A 24 -12.83 17.88 6.60
C THR A 24 -11.54 17.61 5.83
N VAL A 25 -11.07 16.36 5.87
CA VAL A 25 -10.01 15.83 5.01
C VAL A 25 -10.46 14.51 4.40
N HIS A 26 -10.47 14.44 3.08
CA HIS A 26 -10.85 13.24 2.34
C HIS A 26 -9.61 12.44 1.98
N ILE A 27 -9.53 11.20 2.47
CA ILE A 27 -8.37 10.32 2.35
C ILE A 27 -8.75 9.13 1.50
N TYR A 28 -7.89 8.77 0.54
CA TYR A 28 -8.02 7.56 -0.27
C TYR A 28 -6.75 6.72 -0.10
N ASN A 29 -6.87 5.65 0.66
CA ASN A 29 -5.75 4.81 1.05
C ASN A 29 -5.99 3.36 0.62
N TRP A 30 -4.98 2.53 0.78
CA TRP A 30 -5.10 1.09 0.58
C TRP A 30 -6.06 0.47 1.61
N SER A 31 -6.69 -0.63 1.22
CA SER A 31 -7.48 -1.45 2.15
C SER A 31 -6.59 -1.98 3.28
N GLU A 32 -7.10 -1.97 4.52
CA GLU A 32 -6.41 -2.52 5.71
C GLU A 32 -5.03 -1.85 5.98
N TYR A 33 -4.90 -0.53 5.78
CA TYR A 33 -3.59 0.15 5.72
C TYR A 33 -3.50 1.39 6.61
N ILE A 34 -4.18 1.37 7.76
CA ILE A 34 -4.13 2.41 8.80
C ILE A 34 -4.42 1.78 10.16
N GLY A 35 -3.87 2.34 11.25
CA GLY A 35 -4.12 1.87 12.61
C GLY A 35 -5.58 2.07 13.05
N GLU A 36 -6.11 1.15 13.84
CA GLU A 36 -7.51 1.08 14.23
C GLU A 36 -8.07 2.41 14.77
N ASN A 37 -7.32 3.08 15.65
CA ASN A 37 -7.78 4.30 16.33
C ASN A 37 -7.19 5.59 15.73
N THR A 38 -6.44 5.51 14.63
CA THR A 38 -5.66 6.63 14.08
C THR A 38 -6.55 7.78 13.62
N LEU A 39 -7.65 7.48 12.94
CA LEU A 39 -8.58 8.49 12.41
C LEU A 39 -9.35 9.20 13.54
N GLU A 40 -9.84 8.43 14.51
CA GLU A 40 -10.57 8.99 15.67
C GLU A 40 -9.65 9.88 16.54
N ALA A 41 -8.41 9.44 16.77
CA ALA A 41 -7.43 10.21 17.51
C ALA A 41 -7.04 11.51 16.79
N PHE A 42 -6.89 11.46 15.46
CA PHE A 42 -6.66 12.65 14.62
C PHE A 42 -7.82 13.65 14.74
N GLU A 43 -9.06 13.20 14.57
CA GLU A 43 -10.25 14.06 14.68
C GLU A 43 -10.35 14.69 16.07
N LYS A 44 -10.18 13.91 17.12
CA LYS A 44 -10.25 14.36 18.50
C LYS A 44 -9.21 15.43 18.83
N GLU A 45 -8.01 15.30 18.26
CA GLU A 45 -6.92 16.25 18.54
C GLU A 45 -7.04 17.53 17.72
N THR A 46 -7.39 17.40 16.44
CA THR A 46 -7.33 18.52 15.48
C THR A 46 -8.67 19.20 15.24
N GLY A 47 -9.78 18.54 15.55
CA GLY A 47 -11.13 18.97 15.16
C GLY A 47 -11.40 18.86 13.65
N ILE A 48 -10.50 18.22 12.87
CA ILE A 48 -10.65 17.96 11.45
C ILE A 48 -11.27 16.58 11.27
N GLN A 49 -12.43 16.51 10.62
CA GLN A 49 -13.12 15.25 10.38
C GLN A 49 -12.48 14.49 9.21
N PRO A 50 -11.91 13.30 9.41
CA PRO A 50 -11.43 12.47 8.32
C PRO A 50 -12.59 11.72 7.64
N VAL A 51 -12.63 11.76 6.31
CA VAL A 51 -13.48 10.92 5.46
C VAL A 51 -12.57 9.96 4.74
N TYR A 52 -12.74 8.66 4.97
CA TYR A 52 -11.77 7.64 4.59
C TYR A 52 -12.39 6.63 3.65
N ASP A 53 -11.85 6.56 2.44
CA ASP A 53 -12.18 5.56 1.43
C ASP A 53 -10.97 4.70 1.10
N VAL A 54 -11.19 3.50 0.55
CA VAL A 54 -10.15 2.54 0.27
C VAL A 54 -10.11 2.11 -1.19
N PHE A 55 -8.92 1.72 -1.65
CA PHE A 55 -8.69 1.04 -2.92
C PHE A 55 -7.78 -0.18 -2.72
N ASP A 56 -7.64 -1.01 -3.76
CA ASP A 56 -6.88 -2.26 -3.73
C ASP A 56 -5.84 -2.38 -4.85
N SER A 57 -5.71 -1.36 -5.71
CA SER A 57 -4.68 -1.32 -6.76
C SER A 57 -4.28 0.10 -7.13
N ASN A 58 -3.00 0.28 -7.50
CA ASN A 58 -2.50 1.56 -8.02
C ASN A 58 -3.25 2.01 -9.29
N GLU A 59 -3.67 1.06 -10.12
CA GLU A 59 -4.42 1.33 -11.35
C GLU A 59 -5.79 1.94 -11.05
N THR A 60 -6.46 1.51 -9.98
CA THR A 60 -7.73 2.10 -9.50
C THR A 60 -7.50 3.54 -9.07
N LEU A 61 -6.47 3.79 -8.25
CA LEU A 61 -6.09 5.14 -7.83
C LEU A 61 -5.71 6.02 -9.04
N GLU A 62 -4.88 5.52 -9.96
CA GLU A 62 -4.45 6.24 -11.16
C GLU A 62 -5.66 6.64 -12.01
N GLY A 63 -6.58 5.71 -12.26
CA GLY A 63 -7.81 5.99 -13.01
C GLY A 63 -8.63 7.12 -12.38
N LYS A 64 -8.72 7.13 -11.05
CA LYS A 64 -9.42 8.16 -10.29
C LYS A 64 -8.76 9.53 -10.42
N LEU A 65 -7.42 9.59 -10.26
CA LEU A 65 -6.65 10.85 -10.34
C LEU A 65 -6.66 11.43 -11.76
N LEU A 66 -6.45 10.59 -12.78
CA LEU A 66 -6.37 11.03 -14.19
C LEU A 66 -7.74 11.45 -14.77
N ALA A 67 -8.84 10.98 -14.19
CA ALA A 67 -10.18 11.44 -14.56
C ALA A 67 -10.42 12.90 -14.13
N GLY A 68 -9.62 13.44 -13.19
CA GLY A 68 -9.80 14.74 -12.57
C GLY A 68 -10.98 14.80 -11.61
N ARG A 69 -11.00 15.79 -10.74
CA ARG A 69 -11.99 15.91 -9.66
C ARG A 69 -12.05 14.63 -8.81
N SER A 70 -10.87 14.24 -8.31
CA SER A 70 -10.72 13.01 -7.52
C SER A 70 -11.65 13.00 -6.30
N GLY A 71 -11.87 14.16 -5.71
CA GLY A 71 -12.66 14.34 -4.49
C GLY A 71 -11.87 14.03 -3.22
N TYR A 72 -10.56 13.82 -3.34
CA TYR A 72 -9.67 13.49 -2.23
C TYR A 72 -8.64 14.59 -1.96
N ASP A 73 -8.18 14.64 -0.72
CA ASP A 73 -7.18 15.60 -0.25
C ASP A 73 -5.84 14.93 0.04
N VAL A 74 -5.86 13.65 0.46
CA VAL A 74 -4.69 12.81 0.63
C VAL A 74 -4.91 11.47 -0.07
N VAL A 75 -3.93 11.05 -0.86
CA VAL A 75 -3.92 9.74 -1.54
C VAL A 75 -2.58 9.05 -1.34
N VAL A 76 -2.54 7.74 -1.53
CA VAL A 76 -1.37 6.91 -1.16
C VAL A 76 -0.89 6.05 -2.34
N PRO A 77 -0.32 6.64 -3.40
CA PRO A 77 0.29 5.88 -4.50
C PRO A 77 1.62 5.24 -4.08
N THR A 78 1.96 4.11 -4.71
CA THR A 78 3.31 3.55 -4.61
C THR A 78 4.31 4.43 -5.39
N ASN A 79 5.56 4.47 -4.95
CA ASN A 79 6.60 5.39 -5.43
C ASN A 79 6.78 5.45 -6.95
N HIS A 80 6.72 4.34 -7.67
CA HIS A 80 6.85 4.32 -9.14
C HIS A 80 5.60 4.88 -9.85
N PHE A 81 4.41 4.70 -9.29
CA PHE A 81 3.19 5.37 -9.76
C PHE A 81 3.21 6.86 -9.45
N LEU A 82 3.67 7.26 -8.26
CA LEU A 82 3.83 8.67 -7.89
C LEU A 82 4.63 9.42 -8.96
N GLY A 83 5.80 8.92 -9.38
CA GLY A 83 6.65 9.57 -10.37
C GLY A 83 5.95 9.80 -11.71
N LYS A 84 5.21 8.80 -12.20
CA LYS A 84 4.39 8.90 -13.41
C LYS A 84 3.26 9.92 -13.27
N GLN A 85 2.58 9.91 -12.14
CA GLN A 85 1.45 10.79 -11.85
C GLN A 85 1.88 12.25 -11.62
N ILE A 86 3.08 12.49 -11.06
CA ILE A 86 3.69 13.83 -10.98
C ILE A 86 3.84 14.44 -12.37
N ARG A 87 4.38 13.67 -13.35
CA ARG A 87 4.53 14.16 -14.73
C ARG A 87 3.20 14.39 -15.44
N ALA A 88 2.17 13.65 -15.05
CA ALA A 88 0.80 13.87 -15.52
C ALA A 88 0.12 15.08 -14.86
N GLY A 89 0.78 15.73 -13.89
CA GLY A 89 0.21 16.88 -13.16
C GLY A 89 -0.87 16.51 -12.16
N ALA A 90 -0.89 15.26 -11.67
CA ALA A 90 -1.91 14.77 -10.76
C ALA A 90 -1.76 15.29 -9.32
N PHE A 91 -0.60 15.82 -8.96
CA PHE A 91 -0.29 16.26 -7.60
C PHE A 91 0.15 17.70 -7.53
N GLN A 92 -0.11 18.34 -6.40
CA GLN A 92 0.50 19.62 -6.03
C GLN A 92 1.73 19.39 -5.14
N LYS A 93 2.64 20.37 -5.14
CA LYS A 93 3.83 20.30 -4.29
C LYS A 93 3.47 20.44 -2.82
N LEU A 94 4.19 19.69 -2.00
CA LEU A 94 4.10 19.80 -0.55
C LEU A 94 4.69 21.12 -0.05
N ASP A 95 4.03 21.73 0.91
CA ASP A 95 4.61 22.80 1.72
C ASP A 95 5.29 22.17 2.95
N LYS A 96 6.59 21.91 2.82
CA LYS A 96 7.38 21.29 3.89
C LYS A 96 7.43 22.12 5.18
N SER A 97 7.16 23.43 5.11
CA SER A 97 7.09 24.26 6.33
C SER A 97 5.93 23.89 7.25
N LYS A 98 4.91 23.19 6.72
CA LYS A 98 3.77 22.66 7.47
C LYS A 98 3.99 21.24 8.01
N LEU A 99 5.10 20.62 7.65
CA LEU A 99 5.47 19.25 8.05
C LEU A 99 6.57 19.31 9.11
N SER A 100 6.23 19.74 10.33
CA SER A 100 7.18 19.89 11.44
C SER A 100 7.84 18.55 11.86
N ASN A 101 7.24 17.42 11.48
CA ASN A 101 7.75 16.08 11.74
C ASN A 101 8.57 15.49 10.57
N TRP A 102 8.85 16.28 9.52
CA TRP A 102 9.63 15.85 8.35
C TRP A 102 11.02 15.30 8.71
N ASP A 103 11.70 15.92 9.67
CA ASP A 103 13.05 15.55 10.10
C ASP A 103 13.10 14.21 10.88
N ASN A 104 11.97 13.57 11.13
CA ASN A 104 11.90 12.22 11.68
C ASN A 104 12.11 11.13 10.60
N LEU A 105 11.99 11.49 9.31
CA LEU A 105 12.14 10.56 8.19
C LEU A 105 13.61 10.18 7.97
N ASP A 106 13.84 8.94 7.54
CA ASP A 106 15.16 8.45 7.19
C ASP A 106 15.73 9.17 5.95
N PRO A 107 16.83 9.94 6.07
CA PRO A 107 17.39 10.66 4.96
C PRO A 107 17.99 9.74 3.87
N ALA A 108 18.41 8.52 4.21
CA ALA A 108 18.88 7.55 3.22
C ALA A 108 17.73 7.07 2.34
N LEU A 109 16.57 6.81 2.95
CA LEU A 109 15.36 6.47 2.23
C LEU A 109 14.87 7.62 1.35
N LEU A 110 14.82 8.85 1.91
CA LEU A 110 14.44 10.04 1.15
C LEU A 110 15.32 10.22 -0.08
N LYS A 111 16.63 10.00 0.06
CA LYS A 111 17.58 10.07 -1.06
C LYS A 111 17.30 9.02 -2.15
N GLN A 112 16.93 7.81 -1.77
CA GLN A 112 16.56 6.76 -2.71
C GLN A 112 15.28 7.11 -3.48
N LEU A 113 14.31 7.72 -2.81
CA LEU A 113 13.01 8.10 -3.39
C LEU A 113 13.10 9.29 -4.35
N GLU A 114 14.16 10.11 -4.30
CA GLU A 114 14.40 11.20 -5.26
C GLU A 114 14.41 10.73 -6.73
N ARG A 115 14.61 9.43 -6.97
CA ARG A 115 14.53 8.86 -8.32
C ARG A 115 13.14 9.06 -8.93
N ASN A 116 12.09 8.96 -8.13
CA ASN A 116 10.69 9.06 -8.56
C ASN A 116 10.10 10.45 -8.28
N ASP A 117 10.59 11.13 -7.24
CA ASP A 117 10.16 12.46 -6.82
C ASP A 117 11.38 13.34 -6.48
N PRO A 118 11.98 14.02 -7.45
CA PRO A 118 13.17 14.85 -7.24
C PRO A 118 12.99 15.87 -6.12
N GLY A 119 13.87 15.79 -5.10
CA GLY A 119 13.81 16.61 -3.89
C GLY A 119 12.66 16.26 -2.96
N ASN A 120 11.98 15.14 -3.15
CA ASN A 120 10.79 14.73 -2.40
C ASN A 120 9.78 15.87 -2.30
N ALA A 121 9.41 16.42 -3.47
CA ALA A 121 8.63 17.64 -3.56
C ALA A 121 7.11 17.39 -3.52
N TYR A 122 6.64 16.16 -3.79
CA TYR A 122 5.24 15.84 -3.95
C TYR A 122 4.74 14.75 -3.00
N GLY A 123 5.63 13.83 -2.58
CA GLY A 123 5.27 12.68 -1.75
C GLY A 123 6.05 12.63 -0.44
N VAL A 124 5.38 12.09 0.59
CA VAL A 124 5.96 11.76 1.89
C VAL A 124 5.93 10.24 2.04
N PRO A 125 7.06 9.56 2.27
CA PRO A 125 7.03 8.13 2.51
C PRO A 125 6.19 7.81 3.75
N TYR A 126 5.29 6.85 3.61
CA TYR A 126 4.34 6.43 4.64
C TYR A 126 4.73 5.09 5.24
N LEU A 127 4.57 4.04 4.49
CA LEU A 127 4.97 2.69 4.84
C LEU A 127 5.71 2.04 3.68
N TRP A 128 6.43 0.97 3.96
CA TRP A 128 7.11 0.18 2.94
C TRP A 128 7.08 -1.31 3.28
N GLY A 129 7.23 -2.14 2.28
CA GLY A 129 7.19 -3.57 2.45
C GLY A 129 7.73 -4.32 1.25
N THR A 130 7.54 -5.62 1.27
CA THR A 130 8.01 -6.54 0.24
C THR A 130 6.88 -7.39 -0.31
N ASN A 131 7.07 -7.87 -1.54
CA ASN A 131 6.25 -8.93 -2.10
C ASN A 131 6.91 -10.27 -1.85
N GLY A 132 6.09 -11.24 -1.48
CA GLY A 132 6.55 -12.59 -1.22
C GLY A 132 5.41 -13.60 -1.23
N ILE A 133 5.57 -14.64 -0.45
CA ILE A 133 4.63 -15.75 -0.39
C ILE A 133 4.12 -15.89 1.05
N GLY A 134 2.81 -15.67 1.22
CA GLY A 134 2.07 -16.01 2.44
C GLY A 134 1.52 -17.42 2.36
N TYR A 135 1.64 -18.19 3.42
CA TYR A 135 1.19 -19.59 3.37
C TYR A 135 0.76 -20.14 4.71
N ASN A 136 -0.18 -21.10 4.65
CA ASN A 136 -0.58 -21.94 5.78
C ASN A 136 0.43 -23.08 5.92
N VAL A 137 1.18 -23.08 7.04
CA VAL A 137 2.32 -23.98 7.28
C VAL A 137 1.91 -25.45 7.17
N GLU A 138 0.86 -25.86 7.87
CA GLU A 138 0.42 -27.24 7.89
C GLU A 138 -0.10 -27.73 6.53
N LYS A 139 -0.86 -26.90 5.81
CA LYS A 139 -1.38 -27.29 4.49
C LYS A 139 -0.28 -27.39 3.45
N VAL A 140 0.71 -26.50 3.48
CA VAL A 140 1.88 -26.54 2.59
C VAL A 140 2.72 -27.79 2.90
N LYS A 141 2.97 -28.08 4.17
CA LYS A 141 3.66 -29.29 4.59
C LYS A 141 2.94 -30.55 4.10
N ALA A 142 1.63 -30.59 4.23
CA ALA A 142 0.83 -31.73 3.74
C ALA A 142 0.88 -31.88 2.22
N ALA A 143 0.90 -30.76 1.46
CA ALA A 143 0.87 -30.79 0.00
C ALA A 143 2.24 -31.03 -0.65
N LEU A 144 3.30 -30.42 -0.09
CA LEU A 144 4.64 -30.42 -0.69
C LEU A 144 5.66 -31.23 0.09
N GLY A 145 5.40 -31.58 1.37
CA GLY A 145 6.36 -32.24 2.25
C GLY A 145 7.52 -31.33 2.71
N VAL A 146 7.32 -30.01 2.68
CA VAL A 146 8.31 -29.01 3.12
C VAL A 146 7.76 -28.22 4.31
N ASP A 147 8.64 -27.85 5.24
CA ASP A 147 8.27 -27.08 6.42
C ASP A 147 8.25 -25.55 6.12
N LYS A 148 8.90 -25.12 5.05
CA LYS A 148 9.03 -23.70 4.69
C LYS A 148 9.01 -23.51 3.17
N ILE A 149 8.35 -22.44 2.72
CA ILE A 149 8.48 -21.91 1.36
C ILE A 149 9.60 -20.86 1.37
N ASP A 150 10.57 -20.97 0.46
CA ASP A 150 11.68 -20.02 0.34
C ASP A 150 11.99 -19.62 -1.10
N SER A 151 11.13 -19.98 -2.06
CA SER A 151 11.36 -19.76 -3.49
C SER A 151 10.06 -19.53 -4.23
N TRP A 152 10.09 -18.63 -5.22
CA TRP A 152 9.00 -18.47 -6.19
C TRP A 152 8.69 -19.76 -6.97
N ALA A 153 9.64 -20.71 -7.06
CA ALA A 153 9.40 -22.03 -7.69
C ALA A 153 8.18 -22.75 -7.11
N MET A 154 7.82 -22.49 -5.85
CA MET A 154 6.68 -23.14 -5.21
C MET A 154 5.35 -22.77 -5.87
N VAL A 155 5.25 -21.57 -6.46
CA VAL A 155 4.04 -21.08 -7.13
C VAL A 155 4.24 -20.84 -8.63
N PHE A 156 5.49 -20.81 -9.14
CA PHE A 156 5.77 -20.57 -10.56
C PHE A 156 6.19 -21.84 -11.32
N GLU A 157 6.40 -22.97 -10.64
CA GLU A 157 6.58 -24.27 -11.31
C GLU A 157 5.28 -25.09 -11.30
N PRO A 158 4.82 -25.56 -12.48
CA PRO A 158 3.56 -26.30 -12.62
C PRO A 158 3.47 -27.52 -11.71
N GLU A 159 4.57 -28.24 -11.50
CA GLU A 159 4.62 -29.44 -10.66
C GLU A 159 4.38 -29.14 -9.18
N ASN A 160 4.77 -27.96 -8.69
CA ASN A 160 4.59 -27.53 -7.31
C ASN A 160 3.19 -26.93 -7.10
N ILE A 161 2.82 -25.92 -7.91
CA ILE A 161 1.53 -25.24 -7.76
C ILE A 161 0.35 -26.18 -7.99
N LYS A 162 0.49 -27.20 -8.84
CA LYS A 162 -0.54 -28.23 -9.04
C LYS A 162 -0.87 -28.98 -7.73
N LYS A 163 0.13 -29.29 -6.91
CA LYS A 163 -0.08 -29.92 -5.60
C LYS A 163 -0.79 -28.97 -4.64
N LEU A 164 -0.41 -27.68 -4.64
CA LEU A 164 -1.01 -26.63 -3.82
C LEU A 164 -2.42 -26.25 -4.26
N SER A 165 -2.79 -26.48 -5.52
CA SER A 165 -4.10 -26.09 -6.06
C SER A 165 -5.27 -26.74 -5.32
N SER A 166 -5.09 -27.91 -4.74
CA SER A 166 -6.12 -28.61 -3.95
C SER A 166 -6.52 -27.83 -2.69
N CYS A 167 -5.57 -27.18 -2.03
CA CYS A 167 -5.84 -26.33 -0.87
C CYS A 167 -6.05 -24.84 -1.24
N GLY A 168 -5.67 -24.45 -2.46
CA GLY A 168 -5.96 -23.15 -3.06
C GLY A 168 -4.79 -22.19 -3.06
N VAL A 169 -4.55 -21.60 -4.23
CA VAL A 169 -3.51 -20.60 -4.47
C VAL A 169 -4.15 -19.33 -4.98
N ALA A 170 -3.77 -18.17 -4.44
CA ALA A 170 -4.18 -16.85 -4.90
C ALA A 170 -2.96 -16.04 -5.37
N PHE A 171 -3.16 -15.23 -6.39
CA PHE A 171 -2.17 -14.24 -6.83
C PHE A 171 -2.74 -12.83 -6.71
N LEU A 172 -1.87 -11.85 -6.52
CA LEU A 172 -2.25 -10.44 -6.62
C LEU A 172 -2.88 -10.15 -7.98
N ASP A 173 -3.89 -9.30 -8.02
CA ASP A 173 -4.45 -8.78 -9.27
C ASP A 173 -3.73 -7.50 -9.69
N SER A 174 -2.44 -7.61 -9.92
CA SER A 174 -1.58 -6.51 -10.37
C SER A 174 -0.54 -7.00 -11.37
N ALA A 175 -0.54 -6.35 -12.54
CA ALA A 175 0.46 -6.59 -13.59
C ALA A 175 1.85 -6.16 -13.12
N ASP A 176 1.90 -5.03 -12.42
CA ASP A 176 3.13 -4.37 -11.93
C ASP A 176 3.80 -5.15 -10.78
N GLU A 177 3.11 -6.14 -10.21
CA GLU A 177 3.66 -7.02 -9.18
C GLU A 177 4.01 -8.41 -9.74
N MET A 178 3.07 -9.05 -10.41
CA MET A 178 3.21 -10.45 -10.78
C MET A 178 4.13 -10.68 -11.98
N ILE A 179 4.18 -9.76 -12.94
CA ILE A 179 5.07 -9.88 -14.10
C ILE A 179 6.53 -9.61 -13.72
N PRO A 180 6.88 -8.54 -12.98
CA PRO A 180 8.24 -8.36 -12.47
C PRO A 180 8.72 -9.51 -11.57
N ALA A 181 7.84 -10.06 -10.70
CA ALA A 181 8.18 -11.24 -9.90
C ALA A 181 8.54 -12.45 -10.77
N MET A 182 7.79 -12.68 -11.87
CA MET A 182 8.11 -13.75 -12.82
C MET A 182 9.40 -13.45 -13.61
N LEU A 183 9.64 -12.20 -14.01
CA LEU A 183 10.90 -11.80 -14.66
C LEU A 183 12.09 -12.09 -13.75
N ASN A 184 12.00 -11.66 -12.49
CA ASN A 184 13.03 -11.90 -11.47
C ASN A 184 13.26 -13.41 -11.26
N TYR A 185 12.21 -14.20 -11.15
CA TYR A 185 12.28 -15.65 -11.04
C TYR A 185 13.00 -16.31 -12.23
N LEU A 186 12.81 -15.79 -13.43
CA LEU A 186 13.49 -16.24 -14.64
C LEU A 186 14.94 -15.75 -14.77
N GLY A 187 15.47 -15.00 -13.78
CA GLY A 187 16.79 -14.39 -13.83
C GLY A 187 16.91 -13.25 -14.84
N LEU A 188 15.77 -12.64 -15.19
CA LEU A 188 15.69 -11.47 -16.06
C LEU A 188 15.55 -10.20 -15.19
N ASP A 189 15.86 -9.04 -15.81
CA ASP A 189 15.65 -7.75 -15.14
C ASP A 189 14.15 -7.52 -14.88
N PRO A 190 13.71 -7.36 -13.61
CA PRO A 190 12.32 -7.04 -13.27
C PRO A 190 11.81 -5.75 -13.95
N ASN A 191 12.72 -4.82 -14.25
CA ASN A 191 12.46 -3.57 -14.95
C ASN A 191 12.83 -3.60 -16.43
N SER A 192 12.85 -4.79 -17.05
CA SER A 192 13.26 -4.96 -18.45
C SER A 192 12.45 -4.08 -19.39
N GLU A 193 13.12 -3.43 -20.33
CA GLU A 193 12.49 -2.73 -21.45
C GLU A 193 12.40 -3.59 -22.72
N ASN A 194 12.85 -4.86 -22.66
CA ASN A 194 12.84 -5.78 -23.78
C ASN A 194 11.49 -6.52 -23.90
N PRO A 195 10.69 -6.31 -24.96
CA PRO A 195 9.42 -6.99 -25.15
C PRO A 195 9.49 -8.53 -25.16
N ALA A 196 10.66 -9.11 -25.47
CA ALA A 196 10.83 -10.56 -25.51
C ALA A 196 10.76 -11.17 -24.09
N ASP A 197 11.21 -10.44 -23.08
CA ASP A 197 11.21 -10.92 -21.70
C ASP A 197 9.78 -11.00 -21.16
N TYR A 198 8.93 -10.02 -21.49
CA TYR A 198 7.50 -10.05 -21.13
C TYR A 198 6.76 -11.23 -21.77
N ARG A 199 7.13 -11.62 -23.01
CA ARG A 199 6.54 -12.82 -23.63
C ARG A 199 6.97 -14.11 -22.93
N LYS A 200 8.22 -14.17 -22.41
CA LYS A 200 8.66 -15.32 -21.59
C LYS A 200 7.91 -15.39 -20.28
N ALA A 201 7.78 -14.24 -19.57
CA ALA A 201 7.02 -14.15 -18.32
C ALA A 201 5.53 -14.52 -18.53
N GLU A 202 4.88 -14.00 -19.60
CA GLU A 202 3.51 -14.36 -19.99
C GLU A 202 3.38 -15.87 -20.18
N ALA A 203 4.26 -16.47 -21.00
CA ALA A 203 4.22 -17.90 -21.28
C ALA A 203 4.34 -18.74 -20.01
N LYS A 204 5.27 -18.39 -19.12
CA LYS A 204 5.47 -19.11 -17.85
C LYS A 204 4.28 -18.94 -16.90
N LEU A 205 3.71 -17.74 -16.79
CA LEU A 205 2.51 -17.49 -16.00
C LEU A 205 1.29 -18.26 -16.55
N MET A 206 1.18 -18.42 -17.87
CA MET A 206 0.11 -19.21 -18.48
C MET A 206 0.20 -20.70 -18.15
N GLU A 207 1.41 -21.26 -17.95
CA GLU A 207 1.59 -22.66 -17.52
C GLU A 207 1.00 -22.90 -16.12
N VAL A 208 1.11 -21.92 -15.21
CA VAL A 208 0.63 -22.05 -13.84
C VAL A 208 -0.79 -21.52 -13.63
N ARG A 209 -1.32 -20.73 -14.57
CA ARG A 209 -2.66 -20.12 -14.51
C ARG A 209 -3.79 -21.10 -14.15
N PRO A 210 -3.84 -22.33 -14.70
CA PRO A 210 -4.92 -23.28 -14.40
C PRO A 210 -5.01 -23.68 -12.92
N TYR A 211 -3.95 -23.50 -12.17
CA TYR A 211 -3.83 -23.87 -10.75
C TYR A 211 -4.07 -22.69 -9.80
N VAL A 212 -4.19 -21.46 -10.30
CA VAL A 212 -4.53 -20.27 -9.53
C VAL A 212 -6.03 -20.19 -9.34
N ARG A 213 -6.49 -20.19 -8.10
CA ARG A 213 -7.91 -20.17 -7.74
C ARG A 213 -8.57 -18.85 -8.11
N TYR A 214 -7.89 -17.74 -7.80
CA TYR A 214 -8.32 -16.38 -8.14
C TYR A 214 -7.18 -15.39 -8.12
N PHE A 215 -7.42 -14.20 -8.68
CA PHE A 215 -6.57 -13.01 -8.63
C PHE A 215 -7.29 -11.94 -7.82
N HIS A 216 -6.66 -11.45 -6.75
CA HIS A 216 -7.21 -10.36 -5.92
C HIS A 216 -6.14 -9.83 -4.97
N SER A 217 -6.06 -8.49 -4.82
CA SER A 217 -4.98 -7.86 -4.06
C SER A 217 -5.26 -7.65 -2.57
N SER A 218 -6.45 -8.03 -2.06
CA SER A 218 -6.78 -7.94 -0.62
C SER A 218 -7.54 -9.15 -0.06
N LYS A 219 -8.37 -9.83 -0.87
CA LYS A 219 -9.20 -10.95 -0.40
C LYS A 219 -8.42 -12.10 0.24
N TYR A 220 -7.17 -12.32 -0.20
CA TYR A 220 -6.33 -13.39 0.32
C TYR A 220 -6.01 -13.25 1.81
N ILE A 221 -6.08 -12.05 2.41
CA ILE A 221 -5.87 -11.81 3.85
C ILE A 221 -6.86 -12.66 4.65
N SER A 222 -8.15 -12.46 4.41
CA SER A 222 -9.20 -13.21 5.11
C SER A 222 -9.23 -14.68 4.71
N ASP A 223 -8.92 -15.02 3.47
CA ASP A 223 -8.92 -16.41 3.00
C ASP A 223 -7.75 -17.22 3.59
N LEU A 224 -6.57 -16.64 3.78
CA LEU A 224 -5.47 -17.26 4.53
C LEU A 224 -5.86 -17.44 6.00
N ALA A 225 -6.32 -16.38 6.66
CA ALA A 225 -6.71 -16.38 8.08
C ALA A 225 -7.78 -17.45 8.38
N ASN A 226 -8.72 -17.65 7.47
CA ASN A 226 -9.78 -18.65 7.60
C ASN A 226 -9.41 -20.05 7.06
N GLY A 227 -8.23 -20.21 6.47
CA GLY A 227 -7.79 -21.46 5.87
C GLY A 227 -8.52 -21.82 4.57
N ASN A 228 -9.16 -20.87 3.89
CA ASN A 228 -9.86 -21.09 2.62
C ASN A 228 -8.89 -21.28 1.46
N ILE A 229 -7.68 -20.72 1.57
CA ILE A 229 -6.54 -20.96 0.69
C ILE A 229 -5.33 -21.36 1.54
N CYS A 230 -4.32 -21.92 0.90
CA CYS A 230 -3.09 -22.30 1.59
C CYS A 230 -1.88 -21.49 1.19
N VAL A 231 -1.92 -20.81 0.05
CA VAL A 231 -0.80 -20.00 -0.45
C VAL A 231 -1.34 -18.75 -1.15
N ALA A 232 -0.66 -17.63 -0.94
CA ALA A 232 -0.87 -16.41 -1.69
C ALA A 232 0.47 -15.77 -2.08
N ALA A 233 0.61 -15.35 -3.33
CA ALA A 233 1.56 -14.28 -3.65
C ALA A 233 0.95 -12.99 -3.16
N GLY A 234 1.61 -12.30 -2.21
CA GLY A 234 1.01 -11.18 -1.49
C GLY A 234 2.03 -10.23 -0.88
N TYR A 235 1.51 -9.23 -0.21
CA TYR A 235 2.28 -8.21 0.50
C TYR A 235 2.62 -8.66 1.92
N SER A 236 3.81 -8.30 2.43
CA SER A 236 4.30 -8.75 3.73
C SER A 236 3.32 -8.46 4.88
N GLY A 237 2.92 -7.22 5.09
CA GLY A 237 2.04 -6.84 6.19
C GLY A 237 0.64 -7.45 6.10
N ASP A 238 0.10 -7.63 4.90
CA ASP A 238 -1.18 -8.30 4.71
C ASP A 238 -1.14 -9.75 5.21
N VAL A 239 0.00 -10.43 5.00
CA VAL A 239 0.18 -11.79 5.50
C VAL A 239 0.32 -11.81 7.02
N PHE A 240 0.96 -10.80 7.62
CA PHE A 240 1.01 -10.64 9.08
C PHE A 240 -0.39 -10.40 9.66
N GLN A 241 -1.19 -9.54 9.02
CA GLN A 241 -2.58 -9.34 9.42
C GLN A 241 -3.39 -10.65 9.31
N ALA A 242 -3.14 -11.45 8.27
CA ALA A 242 -3.77 -12.77 8.15
C ALA A 242 -3.35 -13.71 9.29
N ALA A 243 -2.08 -13.68 9.70
CA ALA A 243 -1.57 -14.48 10.82
C ALA A 243 -2.20 -14.04 12.14
N ALA A 244 -2.22 -12.73 12.43
CA ALA A 244 -2.85 -12.18 13.64
C ALA A 244 -4.34 -12.56 13.73
N ARG A 245 -5.10 -12.40 12.64
CA ARG A 245 -6.51 -12.78 12.58
C ARG A 245 -6.73 -14.29 12.76
N ALA A 246 -5.81 -15.14 12.27
CA ALA A 246 -5.89 -16.58 12.46
C ALA A 246 -5.65 -16.97 13.92
N GLU A 247 -4.70 -16.30 14.58
CA GLU A 247 -4.41 -16.48 16.01
C GLU A 247 -5.59 -16.04 16.89
N GLU A 248 -6.11 -14.82 16.68
CA GLU A 248 -7.28 -14.30 17.39
C GLU A 248 -8.50 -15.20 17.26
N ALA A 249 -8.70 -15.79 16.08
CA ALA A 249 -9.80 -16.73 15.84
C ALA A 249 -9.63 -18.08 16.55
N GLY A 250 -8.45 -18.40 17.09
CA GLY A 250 -8.17 -19.60 17.87
C GLY A 250 -8.37 -20.92 17.10
N LYS A 251 -8.24 -20.89 15.75
CA LYS A 251 -8.50 -22.05 14.89
C LYS A 251 -7.30 -22.98 14.72
N GLY A 252 -6.16 -22.67 15.36
CA GLY A 252 -4.93 -23.42 15.19
C GLY A 252 -4.34 -23.35 13.77
N ILE A 253 -4.60 -22.26 13.06
CA ILE A 253 -4.07 -22.01 11.72
C ILE A 253 -2.80 -21.17 11.89
N GLU A 254 -1.66 -21.74 11.51
CA GLU A 254 -0.37 -21.03 11.47
C GLU A 254 -0.13 -20.50 10.06
N ILE A 255 0.04 -19.18 9.95
CA ILE A 255 0.35 -18.47 8.70
C ILE A 255 1.78 -17.94 8.80
N ALA A 256 2.57 -18.17 7.77
CA ALA A 256 3.93 -17.64 7.64
C ALA A 256 4.09 -16.84 6.35
N TYR A 257 5.03 -15.90 6.38
CA TYR A 257 5.46 -15.15 5.21
C TYR A 257 6.91 -15.50 4.85
N SER A 258 7.21 -15.50 3.57
CA SER A 258 8.58 -15.69 3.09
C SER A 258 8.90 -14.73 1.96
N ILE A 259 10.03 -14.02 2.10
CA ILE A 259 10.68 -13.35 0.98
C ILE A 259 11.46 -14.42 0.21
N PRO A 260 11.11 -14.71 -1.05
CA PRO A 260 11.78 -15.74 -1.82
C PRO A 260 13.28 -15.47 -2.00
N LYS A 261 14.08 -16.52 -2.07
CA LYS A 261 15.55 -16.41 -2.23
C LYS A 261 15.98 -15.73 -3.53
N GLU A 262 15.14 -15.74 -4.54
CA GLU A 262 15.36 -15.02 -5.80
C GLU A 262 15.14 -13.51 -5.62
N GLY A 263 14.57 -13.08 -4.49
CA GLY A 263 14.17 -11.71 -4.21
C GLY A 263 12.70 -11.44 -4.52
N GLY A 264 12.25 -10.26 -4.16
CA GLY A 264 10.90 -9.75 -4.39
C GLY A 264 10.92 -8.24 -4.62
N ASN A 265 9.77 -7.65 -4.92
CA ASN A 265 9.64 -6.20 -5.01
C ASN A 265 9.76 -5.57 -3.62
N LEU A 266 10.59 -4.54 -3.50
CA LEU A 266 10.63 -3.60 -2.38
C LEU A 266 9.91 -2.34 -2.83
N TRP A 267 8.80 -2.02 -2.21
CA TRP A 267 7.97 -0.88 -2.57
C TRP A 267 7.82 0.09 -1.40
N PHE A 268 7.52 1.34 -1.75
CA PHE A 268 7.30 2.44 -0.81
C PHE A 268 6.01 3.15 -1.19
N ASP A 269 5.08 3.25 -0.26
CA ASP A 269 3.85 4.00 -0.45
C ASP A 269 4.00 5.42 0.08
N MET A 270 3.45 6.36 -0.68
CA MET A 270 3.73 7.77 -0.53
C MET A 270 2.44 8.55 -0.27
N LEU A 271 2.35 9.28 0.83
CA LEU A 271 1.27 10.25 1.04
C LEU A 271 1.46 11.43 0.08
N ALA A 272 0.47 11.73 -0.72
CA ALA A 272 0.51 12.82 -1.70
C ALA A 272 -0.81 13.60 -1.72
N ILE A 273 -0.75 14.87 -2.13
CA ILE A 273 -1.91 15.76 -2.19
C ILE A 273 -2.33 15.92 -3.65
N PRO A 274 -3.53 15.48 -4.08
CA PRO A 274 -4.02 15.68 -5.43
C PRO A 274 -4.04 17.14 -5.86
N ALA A 275 -3.78 17.39 -7.14
CA ALA A 275 -3.74 18.75 -7.70
C ALA A 275 -5.07 19.49 -7.57
N ASP A 276 -6.19 18.76 -7.49
CA ASP A 276 -7.55 19.27 -7.38
C ASP A 276 -8.06 19.35 -5.93
N SER A 277 -7.23 19.02 -4.92
CA SER A 277 -7.62 19.19 -3.51
C SER A 277 -7.86 20.66 -3.17
N GLY A 278 -8.99 20.91 -2.52
CA GLY A 278 -9.33 22.21 -1.95
C GLY A 278 -9.00 22.37 -0.46
N ASN A 279 -8.67 21.25 0.22
CA ASN A 279 -8.44 21.22 1.67
C ASN A 279 -6.94 20.98 2.00
N VAL A 280 -6.07 21.75 1.34
CA VAL A 280 -4.60 21.57 1.39
C VAL A 280 -4.03 21.70 2.80
N GLU A 281 -4.59 22.59 3.63
CA GLU A 281 -4.18 22.76 5.03
C GLU A 281 -4.50 21.51 5.85
N GLN A 282 -5.70 20.95 5.68
CA GLN A 282 -6.15 19.76 6.37
C GLN A 282 -5.34 18.52 5.91
N ALA A 283 -5.02 18.46 4.62
CA ALA A 283 -4.15 17.43 4.06
C ALA A 283 -2.76 17.43 4.70
N HIS A 284 -2.12 18.62 4.80
CA HIS A 284 -0.83 18.74 5.49
C HIS A 284 -0.93 18.42 6.98
N ALA A 285 -2.02 18.80 7.64
CA ALA A 285 -2.24 18.46 9.06
C ALA A 285 -2.32 16.93 9.26
N PHE A 286 -3.04 16.22 8.38
CA PHE A 286 -3.14 14.75 8.44
C PHE A 286 -1.79 14.08 8.14
N ILE A 287 -1.09 14.51 7.09
CA ILE A 287 0.24 13.99 6.75
C ILE A 287 1.22 14.22 7.92
N ASN A 288 1.27 15.44 8.47
CA ASN A 288 2.15 15.75 9.60
C ASN A 288 1.80 14.97 10.87
N TYR A 289 0.52 14.66 11.08
CA TYR A 289 0.06 13.81 12.18
C TYR A 289 0.60 12.38 12.04
N LEU A 290 0.51 11.79 10.84
CA LEU A 290 1.06 10.45 10.57
C LEU A 290 2.60 10.39 10.67
N LEU A 291 3.31 11.51 10.49
CA LEU A 291 4.77 11.58 10.67
C LEU A 291 5.23 11.62 12.13
N ARG A 292 4.32 11.65 13.11
CA ARG A 292 4.71 11.56 14.53
C ARG A 292 5.20 10.16 14.84
N PRO A 293 6.30 10.03 15.59
CA PRO A 293 6.86 8.72 15.90
C PRO A 293 5.86 7.76 16.57
N GLU A 294 5.09 8.25 17.54
CA GLU A 294 4.10 7.46 18.27
C GLU A 294 2.91 7.04 17.41
N VAL A 295 2.53 7.86 16.43
CA VAL A 295 1.42 7.56 15.54
C VAL A 295 1.83 6.51 14.51
N ILE A 296 2.96 6.73 13.83
CA ILE A 296 3.40 5.80 12.79
C ILE A 296 3.89 4.46 13.37
N ALA A 297 4.42 4.45 14.60
CA ALA A 297 4.75 3.23 15.33
C ALA A 297 3.49 2.38 15.54
N ALA A 298 2.43 2.98 16.11
CA ALA A 298 1.16 2.28 16.32
C ALA A 298 0.51 1.80 15.00
N VAL A 299 0.64 2.58 13.91
CA VAL A 299 0.21 2.14 12.59
C VAL A 299 0.99 0.92 12.14
N SER A 300 2.34 0.95 12.21
CA SER A 300 3.21 -0.17 11.82
C SER A 300 2.91 -1.43 12.62
N ASP A 301 2.73 -1.32 13.93
CA ASP A 301 2.42 -2.45 14.80
C ASP A 301 1.07 -3.10 14.44
N TYR A 302 0.08 -2.29 14.06
CA TYR A 302 -1.24 -2.78 13.68
C TYR A 302 -1.28 -3.42 12.28
N VAL A 303 -0.63 -2.78 11.29
CA VAL A 303 -0.69 -3.26 9.90
C VAL A 303 0.46 -4.19 9.49
N GLY A 304 1.50 -4.33 10.33
CA GLY A 304 2.64 -5.21 10.08
C GLY A 304 3.58 -4.73 8.96
N TYR A 305 3.61 -3.44 8.67
CA TYR A 305 4.50 -2.85 7.66
C TYR A 305 5.58 -1.97 8.28
N ALA A 306 6.74 -1.94 7.66
CA ALA A 306 7.82 -1.04 8.07
C ALA A 306 7.49 0.43 7.75
N ASN A 307 7.99 1.34 8.57
CA ASN A 307 7.84 2.77 8.38
C ASN A 307 9.19 3.49 8.21
N PRO A 308 9.21 4.68 7.60
CA PRO A 308 10.43 5.44 7.32
C PRO A 308 10.89 6.33 8.49
N ASN A 309 10.24 6.28 9.64
CA ASN A 309 10.49 7.21 10.76
C ASN A 309 11.55 6.63 11.71
N LEU A 310 12.73 7.26 11.75
CA LEU A 310 13.84 6.78 12.56
C LEU A 310 13.56 6.78 14.09
N LYS A 311 12.63 7.64 14.54
CA LYS A 311 12.29 7.72 15.97
C LYS A 311 11.18 6.76 16.37
N ALA A 312 10.43 6.22 15.41
CA ALA A 312 9.34 5.30 15.69
C ALA A 312 9.84 3.93 16.20
N GLY A 313 11.02 3.50 15.75
CA GLY A 313 11.54 2.18 16.05
C GLY A 313 11.68 1.85 17.55
N GLU A 314 11.90 2.85 18.41
CA GLU A 314 11.99 2.65 19.86
C GLU A 314 10.60 2.53 20.53
N LEU A 315 9.55 2.94 19.80
CA LEU A 315 8.16 2.95 20.27
C LEU A 315 7.36 1.76 19.72
N MET A 316 7.90 1.04 18.75
CA MET A 316 7.27 -0.11 18.12
C MET A 316 7.36 -1.36 18.99
N ASP A 317 6.42 -2.26 18.83
CA ASP A 317 6.48 -3.60 19.38
C ASP A 317 7.74 -4.34 18.92
N GLN A 318 8.43 -4.99 19.86
CA GLN A 318 9.69 -5.69 19.54
C GLN A 318 9.49 -6.83 18.54
N GLU A 319 8.35 -7.50 18.57
CA GLU A 319 8.02 -8.58 17.65
C GLU A 319 7.95 -8.07 16.21
N VAL A 320 7.32 -6.93 15.97
CA VAL A 320 7.24 -6.30 14.64
C VAL A 320 8.60 -5.73 14.23
N ARG A 321 9.26 -5.01 15.13
CA ARG A 321 10.56 -4.35 14.83
C ARG A 321 11.67 -5.35 14.52
N GLN A 322 11.66 -6.52 15.16
CA GLN A 322 12.73 -7.53 15.03
C GLN A 322 12.39 -8.62 14.00
N ASP A 323 11.19 -8.60 13.43
CA ASP A 323 10.82 -9.56 12.40
C ASP A 323 11.59 -9.28 11.11
N PRO A 324 12.44 -10.23 10.64
CA PRO A 324 13.22 -10.05 9.41
C PRO A 324 12.36 -10.02 8.14
N SER A 325 11.07 -10.30 8.26
CA SER A 325 10.13 -10.18 7.15
C SER A 325 9.50 -8.78 7.05
N VAL A 326 9.51 -8.02 8.16
CA VAL A 326 9.11 -6.60 8.22
C VAL A 326 10.32 -5.70 7.97
N TYR A 327 11.42 -5.95 8.69
CA TYR A 327 12.69 -5.25 8.56
C TYR A 327 13.78 -6.24 8.10
N PRO A 328 13.86 -6.53 6.78
CA PRO A 328 14.79 -7.51 6.26
C PRO A 328 16.25 -7.12 6.54
N PRO A 329 17.12 -8.09 6.89
CA PRO A 329 18.54 -7.85 7.02
C PRO A 329 19.17 -7.49 5.66
N GLN A 330 20.39 -6.90 5.69
CA GLN A 330 21.01 -6.31 4.51
C GLN A 330 21.20 -7.33 3.36
N ASP A 331 21.57 -8.56 3.67
CA ASP A 331 21.75 -9.62 2.67
C ASP A 331 20.43 -10.01 1.96
N VAL A 332 19.28 -9.80 2.59
CA VAL A 332 17.96 -9.94 1.97
C VAL A 332 17.64 -8.69 1.14
N LEU A 333 17.86 -7.48 1.70
CA LEU A 333 17.64 -6.21 0.98
C LEU A 333 18.44 -6.15 -0.33
N ASP A 334 19.68 -6.67 -0.34
CA ASP A 334 20.54 -6.69 -1.53
C ASP A 334 19.98 -7.55 -2.69
N ARG A 335 19.02 -8.43 -2.41
CA ARG A 335 18.35 -9.29 -3.42
C ARG A 335 17.01 -8.73 -3.87
N LEU A 336 16.49 -7.70 -3.20
CA LEU A 336 15.23 -7.08 -3.57
C LEU A 336 15.42 -6.11 -4.74
N TYR A 337 14.40 -5.98 -5.54
CA TYR A 337 14.35 -4.96 -6.57
C TYR A 337 13.28 -3.91 -6.26
N VAL A 338 13.49 -2.70 -6.72
CA VAL A 338 12.48 -1.63 -6.66
C VAL A 338 11.92 -1.45 -8.06
N SER A 339 10.60 -1.45 -8.19
CA SER A 339 9.93 -1.21 -9.46
C SER A 339 10.26 0.18 -9.98
N ALA A 340 10.68 0.23 -11.25
CA ALA A 340 10.96 1.46 -11.98
C ALA A 340 9.79 1.83 -12.88
N GLU A 341 9.71 3.09 -13.23
CA GLU A 341 8.80 3.51 -14.27
C GLU A 341 9.24 2.97 -15.62
N LEU A 342 8.33 2.31 -16.32
CA LEU A 342 8.56 1.70 -17.62
C LEU A 342 8.08 2.61 -18.75
N PRO A 343 8.73 2.55 -19.93
CA PRO A 343 8.23 3.24 -21.12
C PRO A 343 6.78 2.86 -21.44
N PRO A 344 5.95 3.79 -21.93
CA PRO A 344 4.51 3.53 -22.17
C PRO A 344 4.22 2.34 -23.08
N LYS A 345 5.14 2.00 -23.98
CA LYS A 345 5.01 0.82 -24.85
C LYS A 345 5.13 -0.48 -24.05
N ILE A 346 6.06 -0.52 -23.12
CA ILE A 346 6.30 -1.68 -22.24
C ILE A 346 5.15 -1.80 -21.22
N GLN A 347 4.74 -0.70 -20.61
CA GLN A 347 3.59 -0.70 -19.70
C GLN A 347 2.33 -1.27 -20.38
N ARG A 348 2.01 -0.83 -21.60
CA ARG A 348 0.88 -1.40 -22.38
C ARG A 348 1.06 -2.88 -22.71
N LEU A 349 2.29 -3.33 -22.95
CA LEU A 349 2.57 -4.75 -23.18
C LEU A 349 2.31 -5.55 -21.90
N MET A 350 2.84 -5.10 -20.77
CA MET A 350 2.67 -5.72 -19.46
C MET A 350 1.18 -5.86 -19.10
N THR A 351 0.40 -4.79 -19.21
CA THR A 351 -1.05 -4.81 -18.96
C THR A 351 -1.79 -5.81 -19.85
N ARG A 352 -1.44 -5.89 -21.15
CA ARG A 352 -2.04 -6.86 -22.07
C ARG A 352 -1.67 -8.30 -21.74
N SER A 353 -0.40 -8.55 -21.42
CA SER A 353 0.06 -9.88 -20.99
C SER A 353 -0.67 -10.33 -19.74
N TRP A 354 -0.84 -9.42 -18.76
CA TRP A 354 -1.59 -9.70 -17.53
C TRP A 354 -3.06 -10.03 -17.80
N THR A 355 -3.70 -9.26 -18.68
CA THR A 355 -5.09 -9.53 -19.09
C THR A 355 -5.25 -10.94 -19.66
N LYS A 356 -4.31 -11.38 -20.52
CA LYS A 356 -4.30 -12.74 -21.06
C LYS A 356 -4.10 -13.79 -19.97
N VAL A 357 -3.14 -13.57 -19.08
CA VAL A 357 -2.88 -14.49 -17.96
C VAL A 357 -4.15 -14.64 -17.12
N LYS A 358 -4.82 -13.55 -16.73
CA LYS A 358 -6.04 -13.63 -15.93
C LYS A 358 -7.17 -14.37 -16.64
N SER A 359 -7.40 -14.07 -17.91
CA SER A 359 -8.45 -14.71 -18.69
C SER A 359 -8.14 -16.17 -19.06
N GLY A 360 -6.87 -16.56 -19.09
CA GLY A 360 -6.44 -17.88 -19.52
C GLY A 360 -6.55 -18.08 -21.04
N GLN A 361 -6.50 -16.98 -21.85
CA GLN A 361 -6.70 -17.00 -23.30
C GLN A 361 -5.49 -16.49 -24.06
#